data_1c58721dfcae675feb08bba87b124cc8
#
_entry.id   1c58721dfcae675feb08bba87b124cc8
#
_cell.length_a   1.000
_cell.length_b   1.000
_cell.length_c   1.000
_cell.angle_alpha   90.00
_cell.angle_beta   90.00
_cell.angle_gamma   90.00
#
_symmetry.space_group_name_H-M   'P 1'
#
loop_
_entity.id
_entity.type
_entity.pdbx_description
1 polymer ?
#
loop_
_entity_poly.entity_id
_entity_poly.type
_entity_poly.pdbx_seq_one_letter_code
_entity_poly.pdbx_strand_id
1 'polypeptide(L)'
;AFTDADFIMAQMRVGGLKMRVKDEQISLKHGCIGQETCGAGGMAYGMRTIGPMVHLIDVCEKYASKTYWIVNYSNPAAIVAKATQTLRPNARILNICDMPVEVEARMAEILDTDLSNLEVDYFGLNHYGWFTKVQCNGEDATEKLKKHVAEYGYVSKASYEDALVKDPDWLHTFTNAKKIVNYFPDYLPNTYWQ
;
A
#
# COMPACT_ATOMS: atom_id res chain seq x y z
N ALA A 1 2.25 -12.74 25.51
CA ALA A 1 2.61 -12.88 24.09
C ALA A 1 3.75 -11.94 23.69
N PHE A 2 3.87 -10.75 24.36
CA PHE A 2 4.86 -9.71 23.98
C PHE A 2 6.18 -9.79 24.75
N THR A 3 6.29 -10.66 25.78
CA THR A 3 7.50 -10.76 26.60
C THR A 3 8.70 -11.13 25.73
N ASP A 4 9.75 -10.32 25.79
CA ASP A 4 11.01 -10.47 25.06
C ASP A 4 10.87 -10.59 23.52
N ALA A 5 9.73 -10.13 22.95
CA ALA A 5 9.55 -10.14 21.51
C ALA A 5 10.39 -9.04 20.85
N ASP A 6 11.12 -9.38 19.78
CA ASP A 6 11.92 -8.44 19.00
C ASP A 6 11.10 -7.80 17.86
N PHE A 7 10.13 -8.52 17.28
CA PHE A 7 9.27 -8.03 16.22
C PHE A 7 7.80 -8.27 16.55
N ILE A 8 7.01 -7.23 16.38
CA ILE A 8 5.57 -7.25 16.61
C ILE A 8 4.88 -6.85 15.30
N MET A 9 4.17 -7.79 14.68
CA MET A 9 3.34 -7.50 13.52
C MET A 9 1.98 -7.00 13.98
N ALA A 10 1.65 -5.75 13.62
CA ALA A 10 0.37 -5.14 13.95
C ALA A 10 -0.52 -5.06 12.71
N GLN A 11 -1.63 -5.81 12.74
CA GLN A 11 -2.66 -5.77 11.71
C GLN A 11 -4.02 -5.83 12.40
N MET A 12 -4.59 -4.66 12.63
CA MET A 12 -5.88 -4.54 13.32
C MET A 12 -6.88 -3.71 12.53
N ARG A 13 -8.13 -4.11 12.60
CA ARG A 13 -9.26 -3.33 12.08
C ARG A 13 -10.24 -3.07 13.20
N VAL A 14 -10.11 -1.90 13.83
CA VAL A 14 -10.95 -1.52 14.96
C VAL A 14 -12.38 -1.26 14.50
N GLY A 15 -13.33 -2.04 15.05
CA GLY A 15 -14.73 -2.04 14.65
C GLY A 15 -15.08 -3.04 13.53
N GLY A 16 -14.09 -3.73 12.98
CA GLY A 16 -14.29 -4.75 11.94
C GLY A 16 -14.91 -4.22 10.65
N LEU A 17 -15.30 -5.13 9.76
CA LEU A 17 -15.89 -4.79 8.46
C LEU A 17 -17.21 -4.04 8.58
N LYS A 18 -18.01 -4.30 9.62
CA LYS A 18 -19.28 -3.58 9.84
C LYS A 18 -19.09 -2.07 9.99
N MET A 19 -18.01 -1.64 10.66
CA MET A 19 -17.71 -0.21 10.80
C MET A 19 -17.15 0.37 9.52
N ARG A 20 -16.32 -0.38 8.78
CA ARG A 20 -15.86 0.03 7.45
C ARG A 20 -17.03 0.36 6.53
N VAL A 21 -17.99 -0.57 6.41
CA VAL A 21 -19.19 -0.37 5.58
C VAL A 21 -19.95 0.90 6.00
N LYS A 22 -20.11 1.14 7.32
CA LYS A 22 -20.78 2.35 7.82
C LYS A 22 -20.03 3.63 7.46
N ASP A 23 -18.73 3.66 7.64
CA ASP A 23 -17.88 4.82 7.33
C ASP A 23 -17.99 5.21 5.83
N GLU A 24 -17.93 4.23 4.96
CA GLU A 24 -18.06 4.44 3.51
C GLU A 24 -19.48 4.86 3.12
N GLN A 25 -20.51 4.18 3.65
CA GLN A 25 -21.91 4.50 3.36
C GLN A 25 -22.34 5.88 3.88
N ILE A 26 -21.84 6.33 5.03
CA ILE A 26 -22.14 7.67 5.54
C ILE A 26 -21.57 8.71 4.58
N SER A 27 -20.35 8.56 4.13
CA SER A 27 -19.73 9.46 3.15
C SER A 27 -20.53 9.52 1.86
N LEU A 28 -20.91 8.37 1.29
CA LEU A 28 -21.70 8.27 0.07
C LEU A 28 -23.08 8.94 0.19
N LYS A 29 -23.77 8.82 1.33
CA LYS A 29 -25.07 9.49 1.59
C LYS A 29 -24.98 11.01 1.54
N HIS A 30 -23.80 11.56 1.78
CA HIS A 30 -23.55 13.01 1.72
C HIS A 30 -22.89 13.45 0.42
N GLY A 31 -22.88 12.61 -0.63
CA GLY A 31 -22.28 12.92 -1.93
C GLY A 31 -20.75 12.96 -1.91
N CYS A 32 -20.13 12.40 -0.87
CA CYS A 32 -18.68 12.29 -0.74
C CYS A 32 -18.21 10.88 -1.11
N ILE A 33 -16.95 10.76 -1.53
CA ILE A 33 -16.35 9.46 -1.80
C ILE A 33 -16.30 8.63 -0.50
N GLY A 34 -16.84 7.41 -0.53
CA GLY A 34 -16.70 6.42 0.51
C GLY A 34 -15.43 5.61 0.31
N GLN A 35 -14.41 5.87 1.14
CA GLN A 35 -13.11 5.25 1.01
C GLN A 35 -12.56 4.89 2.40
N GLU A 36 -11.80 3.79 2.48
CA GLU A 36 -11.30 3.22 3.74
C GLU A 36 -10.33 4.15 4.47
N THR A 37 -9.42 4.79 3.75
CA THR A 37 -8.25 5.47 4.33
C THR A 37 -8.26 6.98 4.16
N CYS A 38 -9.11 7.50 3.29
CA CYS A 38 -9.19 8.92 2.95
C CYS A 38 -10.57 9.51 3.27
N GLY A 39 -10.67 10.85 3.30
CA GLY A 39 -11.91 11.56 3.56
C GLY A 39 -12.51 11.29 4.93
N ALA A 40 -13.84 11.47 5.05
CA ALA A 40 -14.56 11.33 6.30
C ALA A 40 -14.53 9.89 6.84
N GLY A 41 -14.62 8.90 5.95
CA GLY A 41 -14.51 7.48 6.32
C GLY A 41 -13.15 7.14 6.91
N GLY A 42 -12.06 7.56 6.22
CA GLY A 42 -10.70 7.36 6.72
C GLY A 42 -10.43 8.08 8.04
N MET A 43 -10.96 9.29 8.23
CA MET A 43 -10.87 10.00 9.50
C MET A 43 -11.56 9.22 10.64
N ALA A 44 -12.78 8.74 10.43
CA ALA A 44 -13.52 7.99 11.43
C ALA A 44 -12.80 6.68 11.81
N TYR A 45 -12.26 5.97 10.82
CA TYR A 45 -11.47 4.77 11.05
C TYR A 45 -10.17 5.08 11.80
N GLY A 46 -9.45 6.13 11.39
CA GLY A 46 -8.21 6.58 12.06
C GLY A 46 -8.43 6.91 13.52
N MET A 47 -9.45 7.68 13.83
CA MET A 47 -9.79 8.03 15.21
C MET A 47 -10.05 6.80 16.08
N ARG A 48 -10.66 5.75 15.55
CA ARG A 48 -10.85 4.49 16.29
C ARG A 48 -9.56 3.69 16.45
N THR A 49 -8.63 3.79 15.51
CA THR A 49 -7.40 2.97 15.48
C THR A 49 -6.29 3.55 16.35
N ILE A 50 -6.25 4.89 16.55
CA ILE A 50 -5.19 5.57 17.33
C ILE A 50 -5.06 5.01 18.74
N GLY A 51 -6.17 4.96 19.50
CA GLY A 51 -6.14 4.50 20.89
C GLY A 51 -5.57 3.09 21.06
N PRO A 52 -6.11 2.09 20.38
CA PRO A 52 -5.57 0.72 20.39
C PRO A 52 -4.11 0.61 19.97
N MET A 53 -3.66 1.40 18.97
CA MET A 53 -2.27 1.40 18.54
C MET A 53 -1.34 1.99 19.58
N VAL A 54 -1.73 3.10 20.23
CA VAL A 54 -0.98 3.69 21.35
C VAL A 54 -0.89 2.70 22.51
N HIS A 55 -1.99 2.02 22.82
CA HIS A 55 -1.99 0.97 23.86
C HIS A 55 -1.04 -0.19 23.49
N LEU A 56 -1.00 -0.62 22.23
CA LEU A 56 -0.06 -1.63 21.77
C LEU A 56 1.39 -1.18 21.99
N ILE A 57 1.73 0.05 21.66
CA ILE A 57 3.07 0.62 21.91
C ILE A 57 3.40 0.58 23.40
N ASP A 58 2.51 1.03 24.27
CA ASP A 58 2.71 1.03 25.72
C ASP A 58 2.96 -0.37 26.27
N VAL A 59 2.27 -1.37 25.73
CA VAL A 59 2.47 -2.78 26.08
C VAL A 59 3.84 -3.29 25.59
N CYS A 60 4.24 -2.93 24.38
CA CYS A 60 5.54 -3.31 23.84
C CYS A 60 6.68 -2.67 24.63
N GLU A 61 6.61 -1.38 24.94
CA GLU A 61 7.60 -0.69 25.76
C GLU A 61 7.78 -1.33 27.14
N LYS A 62 6.70 -1.89 27.69
CA LYS A 62 6.74 -2.54 29.02
C LYS A 62 7.26 -3.97 29.00
N TYR A 63 6.99 -4.74 27.95
CA TYR A 63 7.17 -6.19 27.97
C TYR A 63 8.06 -6.76 26.86
N ALA A 64 8.20 -6.05 25.73
CA ALA A 64 9.03 -6.49 24.61
C ALA A 64 10.53 -6.31 24.89
N SER A 65 11.36 -6.83 24.02
CA SER A 65 12.81 -6.61 24.11
C SER A 65 13.13 -5.12 24.03
N LYS A 66 14.29 -4.71 24.53
CA LYS A 66 14.72 -3.29 24.46
C LYS A 66 14.98 -2.79 23.02
N THR A 67 15.09 -3.71 22.09
CA THR A 67 15.35 -3.46 20.67
C THR A 67 14.17 -3.78 19.76
N TYR A 68 12.97 -3.94 20.34
CA TYR A 68 11.76 -4.31 19.60
C TYR A 68 11.47 -3.36 18.42
N TRP A 69 10.79 -3.87 17.43
CA TRP A 69 10.15 -3.09 16.36
C TRP A 69 8.70 -3.51 16.18
N ILE A 70 7.82 -2.54 16.05
CA ILE A 70 6.45 -2.76 15.61
C ILE A 70 6.40 -2.51 14.11
N VAL A 71 6.01 -3.51 13.34
CA VAL A 71 5.73 -3.40 11.90
C VAL A 71 4.22 -3.31 11.74
N ASN A 72 3.72 -2.10 11.47
CA ASN A 72 2.30 -1.83 11.40
C ASN A 72 1.78 -1.86 9.97
N TYR A 73 0.82 -2.75 9.73
CA TYR A 73 0.06 -2.87 8.49
C TYR A 73 -1.39 -2.39 8.65
N SER A 74 -1.72 -1.77 9.79
CA SER A 74 -3.08 -1.28 10.08
C SER A 74 -3.33 0.07 9.41
N ASN A 75 -4.50 0.23 8.83
CA ASN A 75 -4.96 1.45 8.19
C ASN A 75 -5.78 2.36 9.15
N PRO A 76 -5.95 3.63 8.83
CA PRO A 76 -5.25 4.44 7.80
C PRO A 76 -3.80 4.75 8.23
N ALA A 77 -2.83 4.22 7.49
CA ALA A 77 -1.42 4.26 7.90
C ALA A 77 -0.90 5.68 8.20
N ALA A 78 -1.23 6.66 7.37
CA ALA A 78 -0.77 8.05 7.55
C ALA A 78 -1.32 8.69 8.84
N ILE A 79 -2.59 8.47 9.17
CA ILE A 79 -3.22 9.00 10.40
C ILE A 79 -2.59 8.33 11.62
N VAL A 80 -2.45 7.01 11.57
CA VAL A 80 -1.84 6.21 12.65
C VAL A 80 -0.39 6.60 12.85
N ALA A 81 0.39 6.73 11.76
CA ALA A 81 1.78 7.15 11.80
C ALA A 81 1.95 8.52 12.47
N LYS A 82 1.16 9.51 12.04
CA LYS A 82 1.24 10.86 12.61
C LYS A 82 0.83 10.88 14.09
N ALA A 83 -0.22 10.16 14.45
CA ALA A 83 -0.68 10.09 15.83
C ALA A 83 0.35 9.40 16.75
N THR A 84 0.89 8.26 16.34
CA THR A 84 1.91 7.53 17.13
C THR A 84 3.19 8.34 17.26
N GLN A 85 3.66 8.99 16.21
CA GLN A 85 4.80 9.92 16.24
C GLN A 85 4.58 11.07 17.25
N THR A 86 3.37 11.59 17.31
CA THR A 86 3.04 12.70 18.21
C THR A 86 2.92 12.25 19.67
N LEU A 87 2.25 11.12 19.90
CA LEU A 87 1.91 10.63 21.25
C LEU A 87 3.00 9.75 21.87
N ARG A 88 3.83 9.12 21.04
CA ARG A 88 4.91 8.20 21.44
C ARG A 88 6.14 8.41 20.53
N PRO A 89 6.80 9.60 20.61
CA PRO A 89 7.84 9.98 19.64
C PRO A 89 9.07 9.06 19.63
N ASN A 90 9.27 8.31 20.70
CA ASN A 90 10.40 7.37 20.84
C ASN A 90 10.03 5.93 20.46
N ALA A 91 8.77 5.66 20.11
CA ALA A 91 8.33 4.32 19.75
C ALA A 91 9.00 3.83 18.47
N ARG A 92 9.43 2.58 18.50
CA ARG A 92 10.01 1.92 17.33
C ARG A 92 8.90 1.28 16.51
N ILE A 93 8.27 2.07 15.66
CA ILE A 93 7.17 1.65 14.78
C ILE A 93 7.44 2.05 13.34
N LEU A 94 7.27 1.09 12.43
CA LEU A 94 7.28 1.28 10.98
C LEU A 94 5.88 1.01 10.44
N ASN A 95 5.37 1.91 9.60
CA ASN A 95 4.12 1.72 8.89
C ASN A 95 4.45 1.25 7.46
N ILE A 96 3.93 0.11 7.06
CA ILE A 96 4.23 -0.54 5.79
C ILE A 96 2.99 -0.67 4.92
N CYS A 97 3.21 -0.82 3.62
CA CYS A 97 2.21 -1.17 2.61
C CYS A 97 2.82 -2.17 1.63
N ASP A 98 2.01 -3.07 1.12
CA ASP A 98 2.38 -4.10 0.16
C ASP A 98 2.35 -3.61 -1.30
N MET A 99 1.64 -2.51 -1.58
CA MET A 99 1.41 -2.06 -2.95
C MET A 99 2.68 -1.88 -3.80
N PRO A 100 3.80 -1.30 -3.32
CA PRO A 100 5.02 -1.24 -4.12
C PRO A 100 5.54 -2.64 -4.50
N VAL A 101 5.55 -3.57 -3.56
CA VAL A 101 6.02 -4.96 -3.79
C VAL A 101 5.07 -5.70 -4.74
N GLU A 102 3.76 -5.45 -4.65
CA GLU A 102 2.79 -6.03 -5.60
C GLU A 102 3.02 -5.51 -7.02
N VAL A 103 3.33 -4.22 -7.21
CA VAL A 103 3.69 -3.68 -8.52
C VAL A 103 4.99 -4.29 -9.03
N GLU A 104 5.98 -4.47 -8.19
CA GLU A 104 7.24 -5.15 -8.54
C GLU A 104 6.99 -6.60 -8.96
N ALA A 105 6.12 -7.33 -8.25
CA ALA A 105 5.73 -8.69 -8.61
C ALA A 105 5.07 -8.75 -10.00
N ARG A 106 4.21 -7.76 -10.32
CA ARG A 106 3.62 -7.63 -11.66
C ARG A 106 4.68 -7.31 -12.74
N MET A 107 5.66 -6.46 -12.41
CA MET A 107 6.78 -6.20 -13.32
C MET A 107 7.59 -7.46 -13.59
N ALA A 108 7.84 -8.27 -12.57
CA ALA A 108 8.53 -9.56 -12.71
C ALA A 108 7.75 -10.52 -13.62
N GLU A 109 6.42 -10.64 -13.43
CA GLU A 109 5.54 -11.41 -14.29
C GLU A 109 5.62 -10.96 -15.77
N ILE A 110 5.56 -9.65 -16.02
CA ILE A 110 5.65 -9.07 -17.38
C ILE A 110 7.01 -9.37 -18.02
N LEU A 111 8.06 -9.37 -17.23
CA LEU A 111 9.43 -9.64 -17.70
C LEU A 111 9.78 -11.12 -17.77
N ASP A 112 8.88 -12.01 -17.32
CA ASP A 112 9.07 -13.46 -17.22
C ASP A 112 10.31 -13.82 -16.38
N THR A 113 10.35 -13.26 -15.14
CA THR A 113 11.47 -13.43 -14.22
C THR A 113 10.99 -13.54 -12.77
N ASP A 114 11.89 -13.96 -11.87
CA ASP A 114 11.62 -13.93 -10.42
C ASP A 114 11.77 -12.51 -9.87
N LEU A 115 10.96 -12.18 -8.86
CA LEU A 115 11.02 -10.89 -8.17
C LEU A 115 12.41 -10.56 -7.61
N SER A 116 13.15 -11.58 -7.17
CA SER A 116 14.52 -11.44 -6.66
C SER A 116 15.55 -10.95 -7.69
N ASN A 117 15.21 -11.00 -8.97
CA ASN A 117 16.05 -10.53 -10.07
C ASN A 117 15.79 -9.06 -10.44
N LEU A 118 14.82 -8.42 -9.77
CA LEU A 118 14.50 -7.01 -9.98
C LEU A 118 15.22 -6.13 -8.95
N GLU A 119 15.76 -5.02 -9.45
CA GLU A 119 16.21 -3.89 -8.65
C GLU A 119 15.49 -2.65 -9.13
N VAL A 120 14.86 -1.90 -8.21
CA VAL A 120 14.04 -0.74 -8.56
C VAL A 120 14.47 0.50 -7.80
N ASP A 121 14.45 1.64 -8.49
CA ASP A 121 14.51 2.95 -7.85
C ASP A 121 13.08 3.51 -7.73
N TYR A 122 12.62 3.68 -6.51
CA TYR A 122 11.27 4.13 -6.19
C TYR A 122 11.27 5.38 -5.31
N PHE A 123 10.41 6.34 -5.60
CA PHE A 123 10.24 7.53 -4.78
C PHE A 123 8.78 7.98 -4.70
N GLY A 124 8.46 8.85 -3.75
CA GLY A 124 7.14 9.46 -3.59
C GLY A 124 6.46 9.08 -2.29
N LEU A 125 5.17 9.36 -2.22
CA LEU A 125 4.32 9.03 -1.08
C LEU A 125 3.71 7.64 -1.29
N ASN A 126 3.31 7.00 -0.18
CA ASN A 126 2.56 5.75 -0.27
C ASN A 126 1.30 5.95 -1.11
N HIS A 127 1.02 5.05 -2.04
CA HIS A 127 -0.02 5.11 -3.06
C HIS A 127 0.12 6.26 -4.09
N TYR A 128 1.16 7.07 -3.97
CA TYR A 128 1.47 8.17 -4.89
C TYR A 128 2.97 8.21 -5.18
N GLY A 129 3.48 7.09 -5.63
CA GLY A 129 4.90 6.88 -5.89
C GLY A 129 5.18 6.52 -7.34
N TRP A 130 6.46 6.53 -7.66
CA TRP A 130 6.97 6.38 -9.01
C TRP A 130 8.23 5.55 -9.02
N PHE A 131 8.33 4.66 -10.00
CA PHE A 131 9.56 3.96 -10.31
C PHE A 131 10.29 4.73 -11.42
N THR A 132 11.51 5.13 -11.14
CA THR A 132 12.38 5.86 -12.09
C THR A 132 13.26 4.93 -12.89
N LYS A 133 13.59 3.78 -12.30
CA LYS A 133 14.44 2.77 -12.92
C LYS A 133 14.01 1.39 -12.48
N VAL A 134 14.03 0.45 -13.40
CA VAL A 134 13.84 -0.97 -13.13
C VAL A 134 14.94 -1.74 -13.85
N GLN A 135 15.73 -2.49 -13.10
CA GLN A 135 16.73 -3.39 -13.64
C GLN A 135 16.27 -4.83 -13.46
N CYS A 136 16.52 -5.66 -14.47
CA CYS A 136 16.26 -7.08 -14.43
C CYS A 136 17.57 -7.81 -14.74
N ASN A 137 18.07 -8.61 -13.81
CA ASN A 137 19.38 -9.28 -13.91
C ASN A 137 20.53 -8.29 -14.25
N GLY A 138 20.47 -7.06 -13.71
CA GLY A 138 21.48 -6.02 -13.95
C GLY A 138 21.30 -5.24 -15.27
N GLU A 139 20.35 -5.58 -16.11
CA GLU A 139 20.04 -4.87 -17.35
C GLU A 139 18.84 -3.93 -17.16
N ASP A 140 18.90 -2.74 -17.77
CA ASP A 140 17.80 -1.77 -17.70
C ASP A 140 16.57 -2.24 -18.48
N ALA A 141 15.48 -2.51 -17.78
CA ALA A 141 14.20 -2.94 -18.33
C ALA A 141 13.13 -1.82 -18.34
N THR A 142 13.49 -0.60 -17.91
CA THR A 142 12.54 0.51 -17.70
C THR A 142 11.73 0.83 -18.96
N GLU A 143 12.38 1.03 -20.10
CA GLU A 143 11.68 1.36 -21.35
C GLU A 143 10.84 0.20 -21.90
N LYS A 144 11.26 -1.05 -21.68
CA LYS A 144 10.47 -2.23 -22.04
C LYS A 144 9.17 -2.28 -21.23
N LEU A 145 9.27 -2.02 -19.92
CA LEU A 145 8.10 -1.97 -19.03
C LEU A 145 7.17 -0.79 -19.34
N LYS A 146 7.72 0.41 -19.60
CA LYS A 146 6.91 1.57 -19.98
C LYS A 146 6.05 1.30 -21.21
N LYS A 147 6.63 0.72 -22.27
CA LYS A 147 5.90 0.34 -23.49
C LYS A 147 4.78 -0.66 -23.17
N HIS A 148 5.07 -1.67 -22.35
CA HIS A 148 4.07 -2.66 -21.96
C HIS A 148 2.95 -2.02 -21.13
N VAL A 149 3.31 -1.23 -20.10
CA VAL A 149 2.34 -0.60 -19.20
C VAL A 149 1.48 0.44 -19.93
N ALA A 150 2.01 1.14 -20.92
CA ALA A 150 1.24 2.07 -21.76
C ALA A 150 0.13 1.37 -22.57
N GLU A 151 0.29 0.09 -22.87
CA GLU A 151 -0.66 -0.70 -23.65
C GLU A 151 -1.61 -1.54 -22.77
N TYR A 152 -1.07 -2.22 -21.76
CA TYR A 152 -1.80 -3.20 -20.95
C TYR A 152 -1.93 -2.84 -19.46
N GLY A 153 -1.23 -1.83 -18.97
CA GLY A 153 -1.03 -1.61 -17.53
C GLY A 153 -0.06 -2.65 -16.94
N TYR A 154 -0.18 -2.91 -15.64
CA TYR A 154 0.62 -3.92 -14.95
C TYR A 154 -0.03 -5.30 -14.98
N VAL A 155 -0.53 -5.73 -16.11
CA VAL A 155 -1.02 -7.08 -16.33
C VAL A 155 -0.34 -7.69 -17.54
N SER A 156 -0.18 -9.01 -17.55
CA SER A 156 0.40 -9.68 -18.71
C SER A 156 -0.52 -9.54 -19.92
N LYS A 157 0.05 -9.53 -21.12
CA LYS A 157 -0.73 -9.47 -22.35
C LYS A 157 -1.73 -10.63 -22.46
N ALA A 158 -1.35 -11.82 -21.99
CA ALA A 158 -2.21 -12.99 -22.00
C ALA A 158 -3.39 -12.87 -21.04
N SER A 159 -3.23 -12.15 -19.91
CA SER A 159 -4.23 -11.98 -18.88
C SER A 159 -5.12 -10.75 -19.08
N TYR A 160 -4.78 -9.86 -20.03
CA TYR A 160 -5.42 -8.54 -20.15
C TYR A 160 -6.93 -8.61 -20.38
N GLU A 161 -7.37 -9.43 -21.32
CA GLU A 161 -8.81 -9.59 -21.61
C GLU A 161 -9.56 -10.26 -20.45
N ASP A 162 -8.96 -11.29 -19.84
CA ASP A 162 -9.51 -11.95 -18.66
C ASP A 162 -9.57 -11.02 -17.44
N ALA A 163 -8.55 -10.17 -17.28
CA ALA A 163 -8.46 -9.18 -16.21
C ALA A 163 -9.61 -8.17 -16.24
N LEU A 164 -10.05 -7.77 -17.43
CA LEU A 164 -11.16 -6.83 -17.58
C LEU A 164 -12.53 -7.46 -17.28
N VAL A 165 -12.66 -8.78 -17.38
CA VAL A 165 -13.95 -9.49 -17.29
C VAL A 165 -14.13 -10.22 -15.97
N LYS A 166 -13.09 -10.87 -15.43
CA LYS A 166 -13.22 -11.82 -14.32
C LYS A 166 -13.01 -11.20 -12.92
N ASP A 167 -12.25 -10.13 -12.84
CA ASP A 167 -12.00 -9.44 -11.56
C ASP A 167 -11.97 -7.92 -11.81
N PRO A 168 -13.13 -7.30 -12.01
CA PRO A 168 -13.24 -5.90 -12.41
C PRO A 168 -12.69 -4.94 -11.35
N ASP A 169 -12.69 -5.31 -10.07
CA ASP A 169 -12.38 -4.37 -9.00
C ASP A 169 -10.87 -4.26 -8.74
N TRP A 170 -10.15 -5.37 -8.66
CA TRP A 170 -8.72 -5.37 -8.32
C TRP A 170 -7.80 -5.22 -9.53
N LEU A 171 -8.05 -5.99 -10.58
CA LEU A 171 -7.25 -5.90 -11.81
C LEU A 171 -7.43 -4.57 -12.54
N HIS A 172 -8.57 -3.90 -12.34
CA HIS A 172 -8.82 -2.55 -12.84
C HIS A 172 -7.77 -1.54 -12.32
N THR A 173 -7.33 -1.69 -11.08
CA THR A 173 -6.27 -0.89 -10.48
C THR A 173 -4.98 -1.00 -11.27
N PHE A 174 -4.58 -2.20 -11.65
CA PHE A 174 -3.35 -2.46 -12.41
C PHE A 174 -3.46 -2.02 -13.88
N THR A 175 -4.61 -2.19 -14.52
CA THR A 175 -4.82 -1.73 -15.89
C THR A 175 -4.88 -0.22 -16.02
N ASN A 176 -5.34 0.51 -14.99
CA ASN A 176 -5.40 1.96 -14.99
C ASN A 176 -4.01 2.64 -15.06
N ALA A 177 -2.94 1.94 -14.68
CA ALA A 177 -1.57 2.45 -14.82
C ALA A 177 -1.25 2.92 -16.24
N LYS A 178 -1.87 2.31 -17.29
CA LYS A 178 -1.68 2.74 -18.68
C LYS A 178 -2.09 4.18 -18.93
N LYS A 179 -3.15 4.66 -18.26
CA LYS A 179 -3.58 6.05 -18.41
C LYS A 179 -2.52 7.00 -17.86
N ILE A 180 -1.96 6.65 -16.71
CA ILE A 180 -0.98 7.49 -16.02
C ILE A 180 0.34 7.53 -16.79
N VAL A 181 0.84 6.39 -17.28
CA VAL A 181 2.07 6.34 -18.10
C VAL A 181 1.93 7.17 -19.38
N ASN A 182 0.76 7.19 -20.00
CA ASN A 182 0.53 8.01 -21.19
C ASN A 182 0.53 9.52 -20.89
N TYR A 183 0.18 9.95 -19.66
CA TYR A 183 0.30 11.34 -19.23
C TYR A 183 1.70 11.71 -18.72
N PHE A 184 2.40 10.75 -18.11
CA PHE A 184 3.72 10.92 -17.49
C PHE A 184 4.70 9.87 -18.01
N PRO A 185 5.16 9.98 -19.27
CA PRO A 185 5.91 8.90 -19.94
C PRO A 185 7.32 8.67 -19.38
N ASP A 186 7.82 9.58 -18.55
CA ASP A 186 9.16 9.45 -17.96
C ASP A 186 9.22 8.43 -16.80
N TYR A 187 8.08 8.09 -16.20
CA TYR A 187 8.01 7.30 -14.98
C TYR A 187 6.99 6.17 -15.07
N LEU A 188 7.23 5.11 -14.32
CA LEU A 188 6.25 4.06 -14.06
C LEU A 188 5.52 4.36 -12.75
N PRO A 189 4.17 4.52 -12.75
CA PRO A 189 3.42 4.89 -11.55
C PRO A 189 3.21 3.71 -10.62
N ASN A 190 3.06 4.01 -9.33
CA ASN A 190 2.32 3.11 -8.44
C ASN A 190 0.85 3.09 -8.89
N THR A 191 0.14 1.98 -8.70
CA THR A 191 -1.17 1.75 -9.32
C THR A 191 -2.37 2.35 -8.59
N TYR A 192 -2.19 2.89 -7.40
CA TYR A 192 -3.30 3.36 -6.55
C TYR A 192 -3.80 4.78 -6.92
N TRP A 193 -3.70 5.12 -8.18
CA TRP A 193 -4.22 6.37 -8.74
C TRP A 193 -5.69 6.16 -9.13
N GLN A 194 -6.60 6.53 -8.25
CA GLN A 194 -8.04 6.54 -8.50
C GLN A 194 -8.58 7.98 -8.45
#